data_ef20c1e2fc6e14bc077550017b589e73
#
_entry.id   ef20c1e2fc6e14bc077550017b589e73
#
_cell.length_a   1.000
_cell.length_b   1.000
_cell.length_c   1.000
_cell.angle_alpha   90.00
_cell.angle_beta   90.00
_cell.angle_gamma   90.00
#
_symmetry.space_group_name_H-M   'P 1'
#
loop_
_entity.id
_entity.type
_entity.pdbx_description
1 polymer ?
#
loop_
_entity_poly.entity_id
_entity_poly.type
_entity_poly.pdbx_seq_one_letter_code
_entity_poly.pdbx_strand_id
1 'polypeptide(L)'
;MSQSKSNNGTPPVTIFVVDDEKMLLDLAVAILQPLGFNVRTFSDPRLALKEVPEAKPAVIVTDYAMAGMNGLELVGECKRINPRQKIILLSGTVDEAIYADLPHKPDRFMVKPYPIHEFIETIRELAAS
;
A
#
# COMPACT_ATOMS: atom_id res chain seq x y z
N MET A 1 -26.77 -4.24 8.83
CA MET A 1 -26.15 -4.20 8.98
C MET A 1 -25.41 -4.38 8.64
N SER A 2 -25.42 -4.54 8.62
CA SER A 2 -24.74 -4.71 8.55
C SER A 2 -23.96 -5.12 8.41
N GLN A 3 -23.76 -5.40 8.37
CA GLN A 3 -23.12 -5.77 8.36
C GLN A 3 -22.37 -6.44 8.17
N SER A 4 -22.29 -6.49 8.27
CA SER A 4 -21.72 -7.33 8.24
C SER A 4 -20.85 -7.95 7.58
N LYS A 5 -20.07 -7.67 7.20
CA LYS A 5 -19.11 -8.07 6.61
C LYS A 5 -18.23 -8.90 7.27
N SER A 6 -17.62 -8.68 8.17
CA SER A 6 -16.80 -9.61 8.87
C SER A 6 -17.63 -10.56 9.63
N ASN A 7 -18.59 -11.06 8.97
CA ASN A 7 -19.56 -11.88 9.58
C ASN A 7 -19.00 -13.14 10.18
N ASN A 8 -17.82 -13.55 9.83
CA ASN A 8 -17.19 -14.73 10.41
C ASN A 8 -16.34 -14.39 11.61
N GLY A 9 -16.47 -13.16 12.12
CA GLY A 9 -15.62 -12.73 13.20
C GLY A 9 -14.22 -12.36 12.78
N THR A 10 -13.93 -12.44 11.49
CA THR A 10 -12.63 -12.05 10.96
C THR A 10 -12.63 -10.55 10.74
N PRO A 11 -11.67 -9.82 11.31
CA PRO A 11 -11.61 -8.39 11.06
C PRO A 11 -11.28 -8.10 9.59
N PRO A 12 -11.71 -6.96 9.07
CA PRO A 12 -11.38 -6.60 7.70
C PRO A 12 -9.87 -6.47 7.52
N VAL A 13 -9.42 -6.77 6.32
CA VAL A 13 -8.02 -6.63 5.97
C VAL A 13 -7.72 -5.14 5.78
N THR A 14 -6.69 -4.67 6.45
CA THR A 14 -6.30 -3.26 6.38
C THR A 14 -5.27 -3.02 5.29
N ILE A 15 -5.55 -2.03 4.45
CA ILE A 15 -4.65 -1.62 3.38
C ILE A 15 -4.29 -0.16 3.62
N PHE A 16 -2.99 0.14 3.63
CA PHE A 16 -2.52 1.52 3.70
C PHE A 16 -2.26 2.01 2.28
N VAL A 17 -2.70 3.22 1.97
CA VAL A 17 -2.40 3.84 0.69
C VAL A 17 -1.75 5.17 0.96
N VAL A 18 -0.55 5.36 0.44
CA VAL A 18 0.27 6.54 0.70
C VAL A 18 0.55 7.27 -0.61
N ASP A 19 0.10 8.52 -0.70
CA ASP A 19 0.26 9.32 -1.91
C ASP A 19 0.01 10.77 -1.51
N ASP A 20 0.81 11.71 -2.00
CA ASP A 20 0.59 13.10 -1.64
C ASP A 20 -0.48 13.76 -2.51
N GLU A 21 -1.07 13.05 -3.46
CA GLU A 21 -2.18 13.53 -4.25
C GLU A 21 -3.49 13.01 -3.69
N LYS A 22 -4.27 13.92 -3.11
CA LYS A 22 -5.51 13.52 -2.46
C LYS A 22 -6.48 12.80 -3.41
N MET A 23 -6.50 13.21 -4.67
CA MET A 23 -7.41 12.60 -5.64
C MET A 23 -7.10 11.11 -5.81
N LEU A 24 -5.83 10.74 -5.80
CA LEU A 24 -5.46 9.34 -5.94
C LEU A 24 -5.79 8.54 -4.68
N LEU A 25 -5.68 9.18 -3.51
CA LEU A 25 -6.09 8.54 -2.27
C LEU A 25 -7.59 8.27 -2.28
N ASP A 26 -8.38 9.26 -2.69
CA ASP A 26 -9.83 9.11 -2.74
C ASP A 26 -10.23 8.02 -3.73
N LEU A 27 -9.52 7.92 -4.85
CA LEU A 27 -9.79 6.89 -5.83
C LEU A 27 -9.52 5.50 -5.27
N ALA A 28 -8.43 5.36 -4.53
CA ALA A 28 -8.10 4.07 -3.92
C ALA A 28 -9.18 3.63 -2.95
N VAL A 29 -9.70 4.57 -2.15
CA VAL A 29 -10.79 4.25 -1.23
C VAL A 29 -12.03 3.81 -2.02
N ALA A 30 -12.36 4.55 -3.09
CA ALA A 30 -13.54 4.23 -3.89
C ALA A 30 -13.44 2.85 -4.54
N ILE A 31 -12.23 2.41 -4.87
CA ILE A 31 -12.03 1.12 -5.50
C ILE A 31 -12.01 -0.01 -4.47
N LEU A 32 -11.32 0.18 -3.36
CA LEU A 32 -11.04 -0.92 -2.45
C LEU A 32 -12.05 -1.08 -1.33
N GLN A 33 -12.62 0.01 -0.85
CA GLN A 33 -13.55 -0.08 0.27
C GLN A 33 -14.79 -0.92 -0.05
N PRO A 34 -15.41 -0.80 -1.23
CA PRO A 34 -16.56 -1.65 -1.55
C PRO A 34 -16.23 -3.14 -1.61
N LEU A 35 -14.95 -3.48 -1.72
CA LEU A 35 -14.53 -4.88 -1.77
C LEU A 35 -14.32 -5.47 -0.38
N GLY A 36 -14.55 -4.67 0.67
CA GLY A 36 -14.46 -5.17 2.03
C GLY A 36 -13.16 -4.84 2.74
N PHE A 37 -12.25 -4.13 2.09
CA PHE A 37 -11.00 -3.75 2.73
C PHE A 37 -11.20 -2.54 3.64
N ASN A 38 -10.43 -2.51 4.72
CA ASN A 38 -10.34 -1.34 5.57
C ASN A 38 -9.20 -0.48 5.02
N VAL A 39 -9.54 0.59 4.32
CA VAL A 39 -8.54 1.41 3.63
C VAL A 39 -8.20 2.62 4.47
N ARG A 40 -6.92 2.80 4.77
CA ARG A 40 -6.46 3.98 5.48
C ARG A 40 -5.48 4.72 4.56
N THR A 41 -5.73 6.00 4.38
CA THR A 41 -4.96 6.81 3.44
C THR A 41 -4.06 7.79 4.18
N PHE A 42 -2.91 8.07 3.61
CA PHE A 42 -1.94 8.98 4.19
C PHE A 42 -1.35 9.85 3.08
N SER A 43 -1.41 11.15 3.27
CA SER A 43 -0.74 12.06 2.34
C SER A 43 0.71 12.34 2.76
N ASP A 44 1.05 11.96 3.98
CA ASP A 44 2.41 12.11 4.50
C ASP A 44 2.95 10.72 4.84
N PRO A 45 4.00 10.27 4.16
CA PRO A 45 4.54 8.92 4.42
C PRO A 45 5.01 8.72 5.85
N ARG A 46 5.42 9.78 6.53
CA ARG A 46 5.88 9.64 7.90
C ARG A 46 4.74 9.30 8.84
N LEU A 47 3.54 9.79 8.54
CA LEU A 47 2.37 9.43 9.35
C LEU A 47 2.00 7.97 9.13
N ALA A 48 2.10 7.49 7.89
CA ALA A 48 1.85 6.09 7.61
C ALA A 48 2.83 5.21 8.37
N LEU A 49 4.10 5.57 8.32
CA LEU A 49 5.14 4.80 8.98
C LEU A 49 4.89 4.70 10.48
N LYS A 50 4.43 5.79 11.08
CA LYS A 50 4.16 5.83 12.50
C LYS A 50 3.02 4.88 12.89
N GLU A 51 2.06 4.68 12.00
CA GLU A 51 0.91 3.84 12.29
C GLU A 51 1.13 2.36 12.01
N VAL A 52 2.19 2.01 11.29
CA VAL A 52 2.43 0.63 10.88
C VAL A 52 2.50 -0.35 12.05
N PRO A 53 3.25 -0.06 13.13
CA PRO A 53 3.37 -1.07 14.19
C PRO A 53 2.06 -1.43 14.85
N GLU A 54 1.15 -0.48 14.95
CA GLU A 54 -0.11 -0.70 15.62
C GLU A 54 -1.19 -1.21 14.70
N ALA A 55 -1.28 -0.63 13.52
CA ALA A 55 -2.32 -1.00 12.57
C ALA A 55 -2.04 -2.33 11.87
N LYS A 56 -0.77 -2.68 11.71
CA LYS A 56 -0.34 -3.91 11.05
C LYS A 56 -1.08 -4.13 9.74
N PRO A 57 -0.91 -3.22 8.77
CA PRO A 57 -1.60 -3.37 7.50
C PRO A 57 -1.12 -4.62 6.76
N ALA A 58 -2.04 -5.30 6.07
CA ALA A 58 -1.67 -6.46 5.28
C ALA A 58 -0.83 -6.05 4.08
N VAL A 59 -1.16 -4.90 3.48
CA VAL A 59 -0.45 -4.40 2.31
C VAL A 59 -0.35 -2.89 2.43
N ILE A 60 0.80 -2.35 2.05
CA ILE A 60 1.01 -0.91 1.94
C ILE A 60 1.21 -0.60 0.46
N VAL A 61 0.42 0.33 -0.07
CA VAL A 61 0.56 0.79 -1.44
C VAL A 61 1.12 2.20 -1.36
N THR A 62 2.26 2.46 -1.97
CA THR A 62 2.87 3.77 -1.92
C THR A 62 3.33 4.24 -3.28
N ASP A 63 3.14 5.52 -3.55
CA ASP A 63 3.72 6.16 -4.72
C ASP A 63 5.21 6.35 -4.48
N TYR A 64 5.99 6.37 -5.54
CA TYR A 64 7.43 6.62 -5.42
C TYR A 64 7.71 8.11 -5.18
N ALA A 65 7.10 8.96 -5.99
CA ALA A 65 7.40 10.39 -5.97
C ALA A 65 6.51 11.11 -4.98
N MET A 66 7.05 11.42 -3.83
CA MET A 66 6.33 12.15 -2.77
C MET A 66 7.26 13.15 -2.14
N ALA A 67 6.70 14.23 -1.61
CA ALA A 67 7.49 15.23 -0.91
C ALA A 67 8.01 14.66 0.40
N GLY A 68 9.23 15.02 0.74
CA GLY A 68 9.86 14.57 1.97
C GLY A 68 10.49 13.21 1.80
N MET A 69 9.77 12.18 2.19
CA MET A 69 10.26 10.81 2.07
C MET A 69 9.69 10.18 0.81
N ASN A 70 10.53 9.64 -0.07
CA ASN A 70 10.02 8.98 -1.27
C ASN A 70 9.59 7.55 -0.94
N GLY A 71 8.95 6.90 -1.93
CA GLY A 71 8.38 5.58 -1.70
C GLY A 71 9.41 4.51 -1.38
N LEU A 72 10.60 4.60 -1.94
CA LEU A 72 11.65 3.61 -1.64
C LEU A 72 12.17 3.77 -0.22
N GLU A 73 12.27 5.01 0.24
CA GLU A 73 12.65 5.24 1.62
C GLU A 73 11.60 4.69 2.57
N LEU A 74 10.33 4.85 2.20
CA LEU A 74 9.24 4.31 3.01
C LEU A 74 9.32 2.78 3.04
N VAL A 75 9.58 2.15 1.89
CA VAL A 75 9.74 0.71 1.83
C VAL A 75 10.84 0.26 2.80
N GLY A 76 11.97 0.94 2.76
CA GLY A 76 13.09 0.59 3.63
C GLY A 76 12.73 0.67 5.10
N GLU A 77 12.06 1.77 5.50
CA GLU A 77 11.68 1.94 6.88
C GLU A 77 10.64 0.93 7.33
N CYS A 78 9.65 0.65 6.47
CA CYS A 78 8.62 -0.32 6.82
C CYS A 78 9.20 -1.72 6.95
N LYS A 79 10.10 -2.11 6.04
CA LYS A 79 10.72 -3.43 6.10
C LYS A 79 11.65 -3.56 7.30
N ARG A 80 12.18 -2.45 7.79
CA ARG A 80 12.99 -2.47 8.99
C ARG A 80 12.14 -2.76 10.21
N ILE A 81 10.91 -2.23 10.23
CA ILE A 81 9.97 -2.48 11.32
C ILE A 81 9.46 -3.91 11.25
N ASN A 82 9.11 -4.35 10.03
CA ASN A 82 8.57 -5.69 9.81
C ASN A 82 9.06 -6.20 8.45
N PRO A 83 10.06 -7.08 8.43
CA PRO A 83 10.61 -7.57 7.16
C PRO A 83 9.59 -8.29 6.28
N ARG A 84 8.48 -8.75 6.85
CA ARG A 84 7.45 -9.45 6.11
C ARG A 84 6.36 -8.55 5.59
N GLN A 85 6.45 -7.24 5.85
CA GLN A 85 5.45 -6.30 5.39
C GLN A 85 5.37 -6.31 3.87
N LYS A 86 4.16 -6.51 3.33
CA LYS A 86 3.95 -6.51 1.88
C LYS A 86 3.75 -5.08 1.40
N ILE A 87 4.47 -4.70 0.37
CA ILE A 87 4.44 -3.33 -0.14
C ILE A 87 4.41 -3.32 -1.66
N ILE A 88 3.51 -2.51 -2.21
CA ILE A 88 3.44 -2.24 -3.65
C ILE A 88 3.96 -0.83 -3.88
N LEU A 89 4.92 -0.70 -4.77
CA LEU A 89 5.45 0.61 -5.15
C LEU A 89 4.88 1.00 -6.51
N LEU A 90 4.29 2.18 -6.58
CA LEU A 90 3.71 2.71 -7.82
C LEU A 90 4.64 3.80 -8.35
N SER A 91 4.90 3.80 -9.65
CA SER A 91 5.77 4.80 -10.25
C SER A 91 5.36 5.09 -11.68
N GLY A 92 5.66 6.30 -12.13
CA GLY A 92 5.39 6.69 -13.52
C GLY A 92 6.43 6.16 -14.49
N THR A 93 7.53 5.59 -13.99
CA THR A 93 8.59 5.09 -14.85
C THR A 93 8.98 3.68 -14.43
N VAL A 94 9.41 2.88 -15.40
CA VAL A 94 9.93 1.55 -15.15
C VAL A 94 11.44 1.66 -15.10
N ASP A 95 12.00 1.61 -13.90
CA ASP A 95 13.44 1.65 -13.77
C ASP A 95 13.84 0.82 -12.55
N GLU A 96 13.95 -0.47 -12.78
CA GLU A 96 14.30 -1.38 -11.71
C GLU A 96 15.70 -1.13 -11.18
N ALA A 97 16.53 -0.43 -11.92
CA ALA A 97 17.85 -0.10 -11.44
C ALA A 97 17.80 0.80 -10.22
N ILE A 98 16.69 1.54 -10.04
CA ILE A 98 16.55 2.43 -8.91
C ILE A 98 16.62 1.67 -7.59
N TYR A 99 16.09 0.45 -7.55
CA TYR A 99 16.04 -0.31 -6.29
C TYR A 99 16.77 -1.64 -6.34
N ALA A 100 17.48 -1.93 -7.45
CA ALA A 100 18.11 -3.24 -7.63
C ALA A 100 19.11 -3.55 -6.53
N ASP A 101 19.84 -2.54 -6.08
CA ASP A 101 20.91 -2.73 -5.10
C ASP A 101 20.49 -2.40 -3.66
N LEU A 102 19.23 -2.09 -3.44
CA LEU A 102 18.78 -1.73 -2.10
C LEU A 102 18.60 -2.98 -1.24
N PRO A 103 18.88 -2.88 0.07
CA PRO A 103 18.68 -4.03 0.95
C PRO A 103 17.22 -4.42 1.12
N HIS A 104 16.30 -3.48 0.97
CA HIS A 104 14.88 -3.74 1.09
C HIS A 104 14.18 -3.31 -0.18
N LYS A 105 13.42 -4.22 -0.78
CA LYS A 105 12.73 -3.95 -2.04
C LYS A 105 11.23 -4.09 -1.85
N PRO A 106 10.43 -3.42 -2.67
CA PRO A 106 8.99 -3.65 -2.64
C PRO A 106 8.67 -5.07 -3.11
N ASP A 107 7.54 -5.59 -2.67
CA ASP A 107 7.10 -6.92 -3.08
C ASP A 107 6.57 -6.92 -4.49
N ARG A 108 6.01 -5.81 -4.92
CA ARG A 108 5.55 -5.61 -6.29
C ARG A 108 5.84 -4.18 -6.72
N PHE A 109 6.05 -4.03 -8.00
CA PHE A 109 6.27 -2.72 -8.60
C PHE A 109 5.26 -2.58 -9.73
N MET A 110 4.48 -1.49 -9.73
CA MET A 110 3.50 -1.25 -10.77
C MET A 110 3.75 0.09 -11.42
N VAL A 111 3.64 0.13 -12.74
CA VAL A 111 3.89 1.34 -13.51
C VAL A 111 2.55 2.00 -13.82
N LYS A 112 2.48 3.30 -13.61
CA LYS A 112 1.28 4.08 -13.92
C LYS A 112 1.27 4.43 -15.39
N PRO A 113 0.13 4.40 -16.04
CA PRO A 113 -1.16 3.92 -15.53
C PRO A 113 -1.23 2.39 -15.55
N TYR A 114 -1.96 1.85 -14.61
CA TYR A 114 -2.14 0.39 -14.53
C TYR A 114 -3.63 0.07 -14.55
N PRO A 115 -3.99 -1.13 -15.05
CA PRO A 115 -5.40 -1.52 -15.06
C PRO A 115 -5.90 -1.72 -13.62
N ILE A 116 -7.12 -1.26 -13.37
CA ILE A 116 -7.68 -1.33 -12.02
C ILE A 116 -7.81 -2.77 -11.56
N HIS A 117 -8.21 -3.68 -12.44
CA HIS A 117 -8.36 -5.08 -12.03
C HIS A 117 -7.02 -5.70 -11.65
N GLU A 118 -5.95 -5.30 -12.28
CA GLU A 118 -4.61 -5.79 -11.95
C GLU A 118 -4.19 -5.28 -10.58
N PHE A 119 -4.52 -4.03 -10.28
CA PHE A 119 -4.25 -3.44 -8.99
C PHE A 119 -4.98 -4.21 -7.88
N ILE A 120 -6.26 -4.48 -8.08
CA ILE A 120 -7.06 -5.21 -7.12
C ILE A 120 -6.52 -6.63 -6.92
N GLU A 121 -6.19 -7.31 -8.00
CA GLU A 121 -5.68 -8.66 -7.91
C GLU A 121 -4.35 -8.73 -7.18
N THR A 122 -3.49 -7.75 -7.43
CA THR A 122 -2.19 -7.71 -6.78
C THR A 122 -2.37 -7.53 -5.27
N ILE A 123 -3.28 -6.65 -4.86
CA ILE A 123 -3.54 -6.44 -3.45
C ILE A 123 -4.10 -7.71 -2.82
N ARG A 124 -5.03 -8.38 -3.48
CA ARG A 124 -5.60 -9.61 -2.94
C ARG A 124 -4.55 -10.69 -2.79
N GLU A 125 -3.68 -10.80 -3.78
CA GLU A 125 -2.62 -11.79 -3.77
C GLU A 125 -1.67 -11.55 -2.61
N LEU A 126 -1.23 -10.32 -2.42
CA LEU A 126 -0.31 -10.00 -1.34
C LEU A 126 -0.97 -10.11 0.03
N ALA A 127 -2.24 -9.74 0.12
CA ALA A 127 -2.95 -9.81 1.38
C ALA A 127 -3.16 -11.26 1.83
N ALA A 128 -3.19 -12.19 0.90
CA ALA A 128 -3.41 -13.59 1.20
C ALA A 128 -2.12 -14.35 1.49
N SER A 129 -0.95 -13.75 1.23
CA SER A 129 0.31 -14.46 1.37
C SER A 129 0.97 -14.31 2.74
#